data_b395010e10c4c0bd37889928ff23a778
#
_entry.id   b395010e10c4c0bd37889928ff23a778
#
_cell.length_a   1.000
_cell.length_b   1.000
_cell.length_c   1.000
_cell.angle_alpha   90.00
_cell.angle_beta   90.00
_cell.angle_gamma   90.00
#
_symmetry.space_group_name_H-M   'P 1'
#
loop_
_entity.id
_entity.type
_entity.pdbx_description
1 polymer ?
#
loop_
_entity_poly.entity_id
_entity_poly.type
_entity_poly.pdbx_seq_one_letter_code
_entity_poly.pdbx_strand_id
1 'polypeptide(L)'
;MDEDGGKKTFILDRKGGMTRGFSPGELEAHMPEMLRFQRRGENIYYTPLSDDRHHILIDDMTRDSLKRLQEDGFRPAVVLESSPGNYQCLLTIPKLGTEFDRDVGNRITERLNREYGDKMLCGCIHPHRAPSALQETETWNGMRGIGNYRGRLKGRKKRSSAYE
;
A
#
# COMPACT_ATOMS: atom_id res chain seq x y z
N MET A 1 20.49 1.97 -1.57
CA MET A 1 20.50 0.89 -0.58
C MET A 1 19.92 1.48 0.68
N ASP A 2 18.98 0.80 1.32
CA ASP A 2 18.50 1.21 2.64
C ASP A 2 19.51 0.78 3.72
N GLU A 3 19.24 1.14 4.97
CA GLU A 3 20.11 0.81 6.11
C GLU A 3 20.33 -0.72 6.28
N ASP A 4 19.41 -1.54 5.75
CA ASP A 4 19.49 -3.00 5.78
C ASP A 4 20.24 -3.60 4.56
N GLY A 5 20.75 -2.77 3.65
CA GLY A 5 21.50 -3.19 2.47
C GLY A 5 20.67 -3.81 1.32
N GLY A 6 19.37 -3.95 1.50
CA GLY A 6 18.46 -4.49 0.49
C GLY A 6 18.14 -3.49 -0.62
N LYS A 7 18.08 -3.97 -1.87
CA LYS A 7 17.62 -3.17 -2.99
C LYS A 7 16.09 -3.14 -2.99
N LYS A 8 15.53 -1.93 -2.96
CA LYS A 8 14.08 -1.70 -3.06
C LYS A 8 13.70 -1.20 -4.44
N THR A 9 12.67 -1.77 -5.01
CA THR A 9 12.12 -1.38 -6.30
C THR A 9 10.59 -1.34 -6.21
N PHE A 10 10.00 -0.33 -6.80
CA PHE A 10 8.55 -0.21 -6.93
C PHE A 10 8.18 -0.31 -8.40
N ILE A 11 7.21 -1.17 -8.70
CA ILE A 11 6.60 -1.24 -10.02
C ILE A 11 5.29 -0.45 -9.94
N LEU A 12 5.18 0.58 -10.79
CA LEU A 12 3.93 1.32 -10.95
C LEU A 12 3.16 0.75 -12.14
N ASP A 13 1.88 0.55 -11.94
CA ASP A 13 0.95 0.15 -12.98
C ASP A 13 -0.30 1.03 -12.92
N ARG A 14 -0.85 1.35 -14.09
CA ARG A 14 -2.14 2.02 -14.26
C ARG A 14 -2.88 1.36 -15.41
N LYS A 15 -4.20 1.38 -15.38
CA LYS A 15 -5.04 0.78 -16.41
C LYS A 15 -4.72 1.39 -17.79
N GLY A 16 -4.18 0.56 -18.68
CA GLY A 16 -3.78 0.96 -20.03
C GLY A 16 -2.45 1.70 -20.14
N GLY A 17 -1.61 1.65 -19.11
CA GLY A 17 -0.37 2.38 -19.04
C GLY A 17 0.86 1.51 -18.82
N MET A 18 1.97 2.18 -18.59
CA MET A 18 3.31 1.65 -18.44
C MET A 18 3.51 0.90 -17.13
N THR A 19 4.04 -0.32 -17.20
CA THR A 19 4.70 -0.96 -16.07
C THR A 19 6.17 -0.58 -16.09
N ARG A 20 6.64 0.11 -15.08
CA ARG A 20 8.03 0.52 -14.93
C ARG A 20 8.51 0.31 -13.50
N GLY A 21 9.76 -0.15 -13.35
CA GLY A 21 10.43 -0.19 -12.06
C GLY A 21 11.00 1.17 -11.67
N PHE A 22 10.85 1.55 -10.41
CA PHE A 22 11.35 2.77 -9.81
C PHE A 22 12.13 2.45 -8.54
N SER A 23 13.27 3.07 -8.35
CA SER A 23 13.88 3.17 -7.02
C SER A 23 13.02 4.09 -6.12
N PRO A 24 13.20 4.06 -4.79
CA PRO A 24 12.47 4.95 -3.88
C PRO A 24 12.59 6.43 -4.26
N GLY A 25 13.78 6.90 -4.62
CA GLY A 25 14.01 8.30 -5.02
C GLY A 25 13.32 8.67 -6.34
N GLU A 26 13.35 7.77 -7.33
CA GLU A 26 12.62 7.97 -8.59
C GLU A 26 11.10 7.99 -8.36
N LEU A 27 10.59 7.13 -7.46
CA LEU A 27 9.18 7.10 -7.11
C LEU A 27 8.75 8.44 -6.49
N GLU A 28 9.55 8.98 -5.56
CA GLU A 28 9.30 10.28 -4.94
C GLU A 28 9.24 11.40 -5.98
N ALA A 29 10.16 11.41 -6.93
CA ALA A 29 10.19 12.38 -8.03
C ALA A 29 8.95 12.28 -8.95
N HIS A 30 8.35 11.07 -9.07
CA HIS A 30 7.14 10.85 -9.86
C HIS A 30 5.82 11.11 -9.12
N MET A 31 5.84 11.34 -7.82
CA MET A 31 4.63 11.59 -7.02
C MET A 31 3.72 12.68 -7.57
N PRO A 32 4.23 13.85 -8.07
CA PRO A 32 3.36 14.87 -8.64
C PRO A 32 2.58 14.42 -9.88
N GLU A 33 3.17 13.53 -10.68
CA GLU A 33 2.52 12.95 -11.85
C GLU A 33 1.45 11.93 -11.44
N MET A 34 1.76 11.06 -10.50
CA MET A 34 0.81 10.09 -9.93
C MET A 34 -0.42 10.80 -9.37
N LEU A 35 -0.24 11.90 -8.63
CA LEU A 35 -1.34 12.71 -8.11
C LEU A 35 -2.18 13.35 -9.23
N ARG A 36 -1.57 13.70 -10.36
CA ARG A 36 -2.32 14.19 -11.53
C ARG A 36 -3.21 13.11 -12.13
N PHE A 37 -2.72 11.88 -12.26
CA PHE A 37 -3.52 10.76 -12.74
C PHE A 37 -4.68 10.44 -11.80
N GLN A 38 -4.44 10.38 -10.50
CA GLN A 38 -5.48 10.16 -9.50
C GLN A 38 -6.58 11.24 -9.54
N ARG A 39 -6.21 12.52 -9.74
CA ARG A 39 -7.18 13.62 -9.91
C ARG A 39 -8.06 13.47 -11.16
N ARG A 40 -7.62 12.71 -12.16
CA ARG A 40 -8.41 12.35 -13.35
C ARG A 40 -9.25 11.10 -13.14
N GLY A 41 -9.26 10.52 -11.94
CA GLY A 41 -10.00 9.30 -11.63
C GLY A 41 -9.27 8.02 -12.03
N GLU A 42 -7.98 8.09 -12.39
CA GLU A 42 -7.18 6.91 -12.70
C GLU A 42 -6.74 6.19 -11.43
N ASN A 43 -6.87 4.87 -11.41
CA ASN A 43 -6.33 4.04 -10.34
C ASN A 43 -4.83 3.81 -10.60
N ILE A 44 -4.04 4.05 -9.58
CA ILE A 44 -2.60 3.76 -9.57
C ILE A 44 -2.39 2.54 -8.69
N TYR A 45 -1.62 1.59 -9.21
CA TYR A 45 -1.18 0.42 -8.46
C TYR A 45 0.34 0.44 -8.35
N TYR A 46 0.85 -0.05 -7.25
CA TYR A 46 2.27 -0.24 -7.04
C TYR A 46 2.55 -1.63 -6.47
N THR A 47 3.68 -2.19 -6.83
CA THR A 47 4.16 -3.46 -6.29
C THR A 47 5.52 -3.20 -5.65
N PRO A 48 5.63 -3.18 -4.32
CA PRO A 48 6.92 -3.05 -3.67
C PRO A 48 7.70 -4.35 -3.79
N LEU A 49 8.96 -4.25 -4.20
CA LEU A 49 9.88 -5.37 -4.30
C LEU A 49 11.12 -5.08 -3.44
N SER A 50 11.66 -6.12 -2.80
CA SER A 50 12.87 -6.05 -2.00
C SER A 50 13.64 -7.36 -2.13
N ASP A 51 14.96 -7.29 -2.07
CA ASP A 51 15.81 -8.47 -2.11
C ASP A 51 15.75 -9.27 -0.80
N ASP A 52 15.54 -8.57 0.34
CA ASP A 52 15.58 -9.11 1.69
C ASP A 52 14.21 -9.30 2.35
N ARG A 53 13.12 -8.78 1.74
CA ARG A 53 11.78 -8.78 2.35
C ARG A 53 10.68 -9.17 1.38
N HIS A 54 9.66 -9.84 1.91
CA HIS A 54 8.36 -9.97 1.27
C HIS A 54 7.45 -8.82 1.71
N HIS A 55 6.72 -8.25 0.76
CA HIS A 55 5.67 -7.28 1.02
C HIS A 55 4.32 -7.92 0.69
N ILE A 56 3.68 -8.47 1.73
CA ILE A 56 2.47 -9.29 1.61
C ILE A 56 1.24 -8.39 1.62
N LEU A 57 0.45 -8.45 0.56
CA LEU A 57 -0.87 -7.84 0.51
C LEU A 57 -1.89 -8.73 1.23
N ILE A 58 -2.69 -8.14 2.11
CA ILE A 58 -3.95 -8.70 2.56
C ILE A 58 -5.03 -7.75 2.06
N ASP A 59 -5.90 -8.24 1.19
CA ASP A 59 -6.91 -7.44 0.49
C ASP A 59 -8.32 -7.81 0.95
N ASP A 60 -9.31 -6.98 0.58
CA ASP A 60 -10.73 -7.19 0.89
C ASP A 60 -11.02 -7.43 2.38
N MET A 61 -10.33 -6.71 3.25
CA MET A 61 -10.49 -6.81 4.69
C MET A 61 -11.68 -5.97 5.17
N THR A 62 -12.43 -6.49 6.14
CA THR A 62 -13.35 -5.69 6.95
C THR A 62 -12.59 -5.00 8.10
N ARG A 63 -13.20 -4.00 8.74
CA ARG A 63 -12.65 -3.38 9.95
C ARG A 63 -12.41 -4.40 11.07
N ASP A 64 -13.31 -5.36 11.22
CA ASP A 64 -13.19 -6.41 12.24
C ASP A 64 -12.06 -7.39 11.93
N SER A 65 -11.88 -7.78 10.66
CA SER A 65 -10.76 -8.65 10.28
C SER A 65 -9.41 -7.93 10.43
N LEU A 66 -9.35 -6.64 10.15
CA LEU A 66 -8.15 -5.83 10.39
C LEU A 66 -7.82 -5.75 11.89
N LYS A 67 -8.84 -5.51 12.73
CA LYS A 67 -8.67 -5.49 14.19
C LYS A 67 -8.16 -6.84 14.70
N ARG A 68 -8.77 -7.95 14.27
CA ARG A 68 -8.35 -9.30 14.63
C ARG A 68 -6.91 -9.59 14.19
N LEU A 69 -6.52 -9.21 12.98
CA LEU A 69 -5.12 -9.30 12.51
C LEU A 69 -4.15 -8.62 13.49
N GLN A 70 -4.50 -7.43 13.99
CA GLN A 70 -3.67 -6.67 14.93
C GLN A 70 -3.66 -7.29 16.34
N GLU A 71 -4.79 -7.83 16.81
CA GLU A 71 -4.91 -8.56 18.07
C GLU A 71 -4.07 -9.83 18.07
N ASP A 72 -3.99 -10.51 16.91
CA ASP A 72 -3.13 -11.68 16.69
C ASP A 72 -1.62 -11.34 16.58
N GLY A 73 -1.27 -10.07 16.78
CA GLY A 73 0.11 -9.60 16.90
C GLY A 73 0.74 -9.09 15.60
N PHE A 74 0.05 -9.15 14.48
CA PHE A 74 0.57 -8.60 13.22
C PHE A 74 0.60 -7.07 13.23
N ARG A 75 1.62 -6.50 12.60
CA ARG A 75 1.83 -5.04 12.51
C ARG A 75 1.97 -4.64 11.04
N PRO A 76 0.87 -4.25 10.38
CA PRO A 76 0.93 -3.77 9.00
C PRO A 76 1.81 -2.52 8.87
N ALA A 77 2.65 -2.49 7.83
CA ALA A 77 3.41 -1.29 7.46
C ALA A 77 2.54 -0.20 6.87
N VAL A 78 1.47 -0.61 6.16
CA VAL A 78 0.48 0.29 5.54
C VAL A 78 -0.90 -0.32 5.73
N VAL A 79 -1.88 0.52 6.01
CA VAL A 79 -3.31 0.20 5.98
C VAL A 79 -4.00 1.25 5.14
N LEU A 80 -4.82 0.82 4.19
CA LEU A 80 -5.59 1.68 3.30
C LEU A 80 -7.05 1.26 3.29
N GLU A 81 -7.94 2.21 3.30
CA GLU A 81 -9.34 1.99 2.94
C GLU A 81 -9.45 2.11 1.41
N SER A 82 -9.63 0.98 0.72
CA SER A 82 -9.69 0.91 -0.74
C SER A 82 -11.04 1.35 -1.31
N SER A 83 -12.10 1.17 -0.52
CA SER A 83 -13.46 1.67 -0.73
C SER A 83 -14.17 1.70 0.62
N PRO A 84 -15.31 2.40 0.77
CA PRO A 84 -16.00 2.50 2.06
C PRO A 84 -16.21 1.15 2.75
N GLY A 85 -15.60 0.97 3.93
CA GLY A 85 -15.66 -0.25 4.72
C GLY A 85 -14.79 -1.41 4.24
N ASN A 86 -14.05 -1.24 3.14
CA ASN A 86 -13.14 -2.25 2.60
C ASN A 86 -11.68 -1.80 2.72
N TYR A 87 -10.87 -2.61 3.38
CA TYR A 87 -9.48 -2.30 3.72
C TYR A 87 -8.52 -3.24 3.00
N GLN A 88 -7.35 -2.72 2.72
CA GLN A 88 -6.17 -3.51 2.36
C GLN A 88 -5.01 -3.14 3.29
N CYS A 89 -4.16 -4.10 3.57
CA CYS A 89 -2.96 -3.82 4.33
C CYS A 89 -1.73 -4.51 3.75
N LEU A 90 -0.57 -3.95 4.07
CA LEU A 90 0.72 -4.45 3.67
C LEU A 90 1.50 -4.90 4.88
N LEU A 91 1.83 -6.20 4.95
CA LEU A 91 2.76 -6.75 5.91
C LEU A 91 4.14 -6.90 5.28
N THR A 92 5.17 -6.54 6.03
CA THR A 92 6.56 -6.73 5.61
C THR A 92 7.21 -7.79 6.48
N ILE A 93 7.68 -8.87 5.86
CA ILE A 93 8.34 -9.99 6.54
C ILE A 93 9.70 -10.28 5.91
N PRO A 94 10.71 -10.70 6.68
CA PRO A 94 12.02 -11.03 6.14
C PRO A 94 11.95 -12.25 5.22
N LYS A 95 12.80 -12.26 4.19
CA LYS A 95 13.13 -13.44 3.39
C LYS A 95 14.17 -14.28 4.13
N LEU A 96 14.21 -15.55 3.85
CA LEU A 96 15.16 -16.49 4.44
C LEU A 96 16.50 -16.52 3.66
N GLY A 97 16.54 -15.91 2.46
CA GLY A 97 17.71 -15.95 1.59
C GLY A 97 17.91 -17.30 0.87
N THR A 98 16.82 -18.03 0.69
CA THR A 98 16.82 -19.35 0.05
C THR A 98 16.12 -19.35 -1.30
N GLU A 99 16.34 -20.38 -2.12
CA GLU A 99 15.63 -20.58 -3.38
C GLU A 99 14.11 -20.77 -3.20
N PHE A 100 13.66 -21.13 -1.99
CA PHE A 100 12.27 -21.37 -1.63
C PHE A 100 11.52 -20.09 -1.17
N ASP A 101 12.18 -18.94 -1.08
CA ASP A 101 11.58 -17.72 -0.55
C ASP A 101 10.26 -17.36 -1.22
N ARG A 102 10.19 -17.51 -2.55
CA ARG A 102 8.96 -17.23 -3.28
C ARG A 102 7.80 -18.14 -2.86
N ASP A 103 8.06 -19.42 -2.70
CA ASP A 103 7.04 -20.40 -2.29
C ASP A 103 6.60 -20.16 -0.84
N VAL A 104 7.54 -19.84 0.04
CA VAL A 104 7.25 -19.42 1.42
C VAL A 104 6.37 -18.18 1.42
N GLY A 105 6.75 -17.14 0.66
CA GLY A 105 5.97 -15.92 0.53
C GLY A 105 4.55 -16.17 0.00
N ASN A 106 4.40 -17.01 -1.02
CA ASN A 106 3.09 -17.38 -1.58
C ASN A 106 2.21 -18.09 -0.54
N ARG A 107 2.76 -19.06 0.20
CA ARG A 107 2.02 -19.79 1.26
C ARG A 107 1.59 -18.88 2.40
N ILE A 108 2.45 -17.95 2.79
CA ILE A 108 2.11 -16.96 3.83
C ILE A 108 0.99 -16.04 3.32
N THR A 109 1.08 -15.56 2.08
CA THR A 109 0.05 -14.72 1.46
C THR A 109 -1.29 -15.43 1.42
N GLU A 110 -1.32 -16.67 0.93
CA GLU A 110 -2.53 -17.49 0.87
C GLU A 110 -3.15 -17.69 2.25
N ARG A 111 -2.34 -18.06 3.26
CA ARG A 111 -2.81 -18.30 4.62
C ARG A 111 -3.39 -17.04 5.26
N LEU A 112 -2.70 -15.92 5.17
CA LEU A 112 -3.15 -14.65 5.75
C LEU A 112 -4.41 -14.13 5.07
N ASN A 113 -4.50 -14.21 3.75
CA ASN A 113 -5.68 -13.80 3.03
C ASN A 113 -6.88 -14.72 3.28
N ARG A 114 -6.67 -16.03 3.42
CA ARG A 114 -7.74 -16.97 3.82
C ARG A 114 -8.29 -16.64 5.20
N GLU A 115 -7.44 -16.16 6.12
CA GLU A 115 -7.82 -15.86 7.51
C GLU A 115 -8.46 -14.47 7.65
N TYR A 116 -7.90 -13.45 6.97
CA TYR A 116 -8.23 -12.06 7.25
C TYR A 116 -8.80 -11.29 6.05
N GLY A 117 -8.64 -11.78 4.82
CA GLY A 117 -8.93 -11.03 3.60
C GLY A 117 -9.51 -11.84 2.45
N ASP A 118 -9.04 -11.56 1.23
CA ASP A 118 -9.46 -12.23 0.00
C ASP A 118 -8.94 -13.66 -0.09
N LYS A 119 -9.82 -14.64 0.04
CA LYS A 119 -9.50 -16.07 0.01
C LYS A 119 -8.93 -16.58 -1.31
N MET A 120 -9.05 -15.79 -2.38
CA MET A 120 -8.53 -16.14 -3.71
C MET A 120 -7.12 -15.62 -3.96
N LEU A 121 -6.63 -14.72 -3.11
CA LEU A 121 -5.31 -14.12 -3.28
C LEU A 121 -4.22 -15.05 -2.77
N CYS A 122 -3.32 -15.51 -3.66
CA CYS A 122 -2.31 -16.53 -3.36
C CYS A 122 -0.86 -16.13 -3.70
N GLY A 123 -0.64 -15.01 -4.41
CA GLY A 123 0.69 -14.57 -4.83
C GLY A 123 1.31 -13.54 -3.91
N CYS A 124 2.58 -13.73 -3.49
CA CYS A 124 3.29 -12.75 -2.65
C CYS A 124 3.79 -11.51 -3.42
N ILE A 125 3.74 -11.54 -4.75
CA ILE A 125 4.01 -10.38 -5.60
C ILE A 125 2.68 -9.97 -6.22
N HIS A 126 2.05 -8.94 -5.65
CA HIS A 126 0.74 -8.50 -6.07
C HIS A 126 0.67 -6.97 -6.10
N PRO A 127 0.01 -6.37 -7.11
CA PRO A 127 -0.22 -4.93 -7.14
C PRO A 127 -1.11 -4.47 -5.99
N HIS A 128 -0.70 -3.40 -5.32
CA HIS A 128 -1.47 -2.72 -4.29
C HIS A 128 -2.05 -1.44 -4.87
N ARG A 129 -3.25 -1.06 -4.45
CA ARG A 129 -3.76 0.27 -4.77
C ARG A 129 -2.94 1.33 -4.05
N ALA A 130 -2.47 2.33 -4.78
CA ALA A 130 -1.78 3.47 -4.18
C ALA A 130 -2.76 4.32 -3.36
N PRO A 131 -2.31 4.93 -2.25
CA PRO A 131 -3.10 5.90 -1.51
C PRO A 131 -3.60 6.99 -2.45
N SER A 132 -4.91 7.28 -2.40
CA SER A 132 -5.49 8.36 -3.19
C SER A 132 -5.43 9.66 -2.40
N ALA A 133 -5.04 10.75 -3.06
CA ALA A 133 -5.14 12.09 -2.49
C ALA A 133 -6.59 12.53 -2.22
N LEU A 134 -7.56 11.78 -2.74
CA LEU A 134 -9.00 12.01 -2.58
C LEU A 134 -9.62 11.16 -1.46
N GLN A 135 -8.91 10.17 -0.92
CA GLN A 135 -9.32 9.39 0.22
C GLN A 135 -8.71 10.00 1.49
N GLU A 136 -9.55 10.37 2.44
CA GLU A 136 -9.08 10.73 3.78
C GLU A 136 -8.46 9.49 4.41
N THR A 137 -7.13 9.49 4.48
CA THR A 137 -6.42 8.46 5.23
C THR A 137 -6.59 8.77 6.71
N GLU A 138 -7.36 7.96 7.43
CA GLU A 138 -7.26 7.95 8.89
C GLU A 138 -5.85 7.48 9.25
N THR A 139 -4.99 8.44 9.59
CA THR A 139 -3.67 8.14 10.15
C THR A 139 -3.87 7.48 11.51
N TRP A 140 -3.64 6.20 11.56
CA TRP A 140 -3.67 5.44 12.81
C TRP A 140 -2.56 5.93 13.75
N ASN A 141 -2.94 6.51 14.90
CA ASN A 141 -2.06 7.07 15.93
C ASN A 141 -1.25 6.01 16.72
N GLY A 142 -0.97 4.84 16.15
CA GLY A 142 -0.27 3.73 16.80
C GLY A 142 1.18 3.49 16.38
N MET A 143 1.68 4.13 15.34
CA MET A 143 3.07 3.96 14.89
C MET A 143 3.92 5.19 15.22
N ARG A 144 4.67 5.12 16.31
CA ARG A 144 5.89 5.91 16.46
C ARG A 144 6.97 5.28 15.59
N GLY A 145 7.34 5.98 14.55
CA GLY A 145 8.53 5.68 13.77
C GLY A 145 8.23 5.18 12.37
N ILE A 146 7.93 6.09 11.48
CA ILE A 146 8.44 6.27 10.13
C ILE A 146 7.79 7.57 9.60
N GLY A 147 8.64 8.49 9.16
CA GLY A 147 8.45 9.78 8.54
C GLY A 147 7.04 10.38 8.42
N ASN A 148 6.81 11.45 9.15
CA ASN A 148 5.64 12.32 9.00
C ASN A 148 5.58 12.96 7.60
N TYR A 149 4.88 12.35 6.65
CA TYR A 149 4.41 13.07 5.46
C TYR A 149 3.16 13.89 5.82
N ARG A 150 3.36 15.02 6.51
CA ARG A 150 2.33 16.06 6.63
C ARG A 150 2.33 16.92 5.36
N GLY A 151 1.66 16.46 4.32
CA GLY A 151 1.20 17.32 3.25
C GLY A 151 0.09 18.22 3.76
N ARG A 152 0.41 19.43 4.22
CA ARG A 152 -0.57 20.44 4.63
C ARG A 152 -1.27 20.97 3.38
N LEU A 153 -2.34 20.33 2.94
CA LEU A 153 -3.23 20.92 1.94
C LEU A 153 -4.08 22.01 2.63
N LYS A 154 -3.72 23.28 2.38
CA LYS A 154 -4.53 24.44 2.76
C LYS A 154 -5.91 24.33 2.09
N GLY A 155 -6.95 24.22 2.89
CA GLY A 155 -8.33 24.17 2.45
C GLY A 155 -8.68 25.39 1.57
N ARG A 156 -9.21 25.11 0.40
CA ARG A 156 -9.81 26.12 -0.48
C ARG A 156 -11.19 26.43 0.05
N LYS A 157 -11.38 27.62 0.67
CA LYS A 157 -12.68 28.13 1.08
C LYS A 157 -13.64 28.12 -0.11
N LYS A 158 -14.77 27.41 0.03
CA LYS A 158 -15.91 27.56 -0.88
C LYS A 158 -16.39 29.01 -0.83
N ARG A 159 -16.36 29.69 -1.95
CA ARG A 159 -17.11 30.95 -2.11
C ARG A 159 -18.57 30.57 -2.32
N SER A 160 -19.41 30.97 -1.39
CA SER A 160 -20.85 31.03 -1.58
C SER A 160 -21.16 32.14 -2.57
N SER A 161 -21.70 31.83 -3.73
CA SER A 161 -22.37 32.82 -4.57
C SER A 161 -23.81 32.91 -4.14
N ALA A 162 -24.17 34.02 -3.48
CA ALA A 162 -25.54 34.46 -3.38
C ALA A 162 -25.95 34.96 -4.76
N TYR A 163 -27.07 34.46 -5.27
CA TYR A 163 -27.82 35.10 -6.33
C TYR A 163 -29.03 35.78 -5.70
N GLU A 164 -29.08 37.08 -5.79
CA GLU A 164 -30.32 37.85 -5.90
C GLU A 164 -30.83 37.82 -7.31
#